data_2f82cc0ae4dc32899c23f84c665722a8
#
_entry.id   2f82cc0ae4dc32899c23f84c665722a8
#
_cell.length_a   1.000
_cell.length_b   1.000
_cell.length_c   1.000
_cell.angle_alpha   90.00
_cell.angle_beta   90.00
_cell.angle_gamma   90.00
#
_symmetry.space_group_name_H-M   'P 1'
#
loop_
_entity.id
_entity.type
_entity.pdbx_description
1 polymer ?
#
loop_
_entity_poly.entity_id
_entity_poly.type
_entity_poly.pdbx_seq_one_letter_code
_entity_poly.pdbx_strand_id
1 'polypeptide(L)'
;LFTNFYANSFRTDRGLTSILSGYPAQPTASIMKYPAKSQSLPGISKSLRKAGYDTQFLYGGDADFTNMRSYFISMGMDNIVCDRDFPLSQRLSKWGVPDDVTFEKFYSLIKEQSREPFMKMFLTLSSHEPFDVPMNRLEDKYLNSIAYTDSCVGDFVEKLKRLPVWDNTLIVFVADHAKRYPQNVENHDIVRHHIPMVWAGGAVKRPLVVDEYLSQMDLAATLLAQLHIPYDDFTFSKNLTDSTKEHFVFYAFPDGFGFVDKDG
;
A
#
# COMPACT_ATOMS: atom_id res chain seq x y z
N LEU A 1 -0.07 -8.15 -13.24
CA LEU A 1 -0.02 -6.72 -13.48
C LEU A 1 -1.44 -6.20 -13.69
N PHE A 2 -1.79 -5.13 -13.00
CA PHE A 2 -3.04 -4.40 -13.19
C PHE A 2 -2.70 -3.11 -13.95
N THR A 3 -3.31 -2.90 -15.10
CA THR A 3 -2.97 -1.79 -16.00
C THR A 3 -3.88 -0.58 -15.81
N ASN A 4 -5.12 -0.78 -15.36
CA ASN A 4 -6.11 0.27 -15.10
C ASN A 4 -6.43 0.32 -13.59
N PHE A 5 -5.39 0.59 -12.78
CA PHE A 5 -5.52 0.68 -11.33
C PHE A 5 -5.26 2.11 -10.83
N TYR A 6 -6.11 2.60 -9.93
CA TYR A 6 -6.14 4.02 -9.59
C TYR A 6 -6.15 4.26 -8.08
N ALA A 7 -5.43 5.31 -7.67
CA ALA A 7 -5.46 5.82 -6.31
C ALA A 7 -6.80 6.51 -6.01
N ASN A 8 -7.37 6.20 -4.87
CA ASN A 8 -8.59 6.88 -4.42
C ASN A 8 -8.34 8.31 -3.92
N SER A 9 -7.07 8.70 -3.72
CA SER A 9 -6.72 10.02 -3.19
C SER A 9 -5.27 10.41 -3.53
N PHE A 10 -4.87 11.53 -2.97
CA PHE A 10 -3.59 12.21 -3.18
C PHE A 10 -2.75 12.32 -1.90
N ARG A 11 -3.07 11.54 -0.86
CA ARG A 11 -2.37 11.53 0.45
C ARG A 11 -2.32 10.13 1.06
N THR A 12 -1.21 9.83 1.72
CA THR A 12 -0.93 8.55 2.37
C THR A 12 -2.04 8.08 3.31
N ASP A 13 -2.51 8.94 4.22
CA ASP A 13 -3.53 8.58 5.23
C ASP A 13 -4.87 8.17 4.61
N ARG A 14 -5.20 8.70 3.43
CA ARG A 14 -6.40 8.33 2.68
C ARG A 14 -6.19 7.09 1.82
N GLY A 15 -5.05 7.02 1.13
CA GLY A 15 -4.70 5.85 0.35
C GLY A 15 -4.60 4.58 1.20
N LEU A 16 -3.98 4.66 2.37
CA LEU A 16 -3.89 3.53 3.30
C LEU A 16 -5.27 3.06 3.80
N THR A 17 -6.20 3.99 4.07
CA THR A 17 -7.56 3.60 4.45
C THR A 17 -8.34 2.98 3.29
N SER A 18 -8.13 3.45 2.06
CA SER A 18 -8.72 2.84 0.87
C SER A 18 -8.17 1.43 0.63
N ILE A 19 -6.86 1.24 0.71
CA ILE A 19 -6.20 -0.06 0.54
C ILE A 19 -6.65 -1.07 1.60
N LEU A 20 -6.58 -0.68 2.89
CA LEU A 20 -6.78 -1.64 3.98
C LEU A 20 -8.23 -1.85 4.38
N SER A 21 -9.05 -0.82 4.26
CA SER A 21 -10.45 -0.85 4.70
C SER A 21 -11.47 -0.84 3.55
N GLY A 22 -11.00 -0.75 2.29
CA GLY A 22 -11.90 -0.60 1.15
C GLY A 22 -12.77 0.65 1.25
N TYR A 23 -12.31 1.68 1.98
CA TYR A 23 -13.10 2.86 2.28
C TYR A 23 -12.78 4.01 1.32
N PRO A 24 -13.79 4.63 0.69
CA PRO A 24 -13.56 5.71 -0.27
C PRO A 24 -12.95 6.94 0.41
N ALA A 25 -11.96 7.52 -0.24
CA ALA A 25 -11.31 8.73 0.25
C ALA A 25 -12.26 9.94 0.23
N GLN A 26 -12.06 10.87 1.16
CA GLN A 26 -12.84 12.11 1.24
C GLN A 26 -12.00 13.30 0.75
N PRO A 27 -12.57 14.26 0.03
CA PRO A 27 -11.85 15.42 -0.51
C PRO A 27 -11.13 16.24 0.56
N THR A 28 -11.79 16.56 1.65
CA THR A 28 -11.30 17.53 2.66
C THR A 28 -10.89 16.89 3.98
N ALA A 29 -11.28 15.63 4.24
CA ALA A 29 -11.05 14.97 5.52
C ALA A 29 -10.36 13.61 5.32
N SER A 30 -9.67 13.13 6.35
CA SER A 30 -9.19 11.76 6.43
C SER A 30 -9.87 11.07 7.61
N ILE A 31 -10.52 9.95 7.36
CA ILE A 31 -11.18 9.15 8.40
C ILE A 31 -10.17 8.67 9.45
N MET A 32 -8.90 8.48 9.08
CA MET A 32 -7.82 8.08 9.97
C MET A 32 -7.62 9.05 11.13
N LYS A 33 -7.94 10.35 10.93
CA LYS A 33 -7.87 11.38 11.99
C LYS A 33 -9.00 11.33 13.01
N TYR A 34 -9.96 10.42 12.82
CA TYR A 34 -11.10 10.23 13.69
C TYR A 34 -11.14 8.81 14.24
N PRO A 35 -10.31 8.47 15.27
CA PRO A 35 -10.17 7.10 15.77
C PRO A 35 -11.50 6.44 16.15
N ALA A 36 -12.44 7.20 16.76
CA ALA A 36 -13.76 6.71 17.12
C ALA A 36 -14.59 6.23 15.91
N LYS A 37 -14.30 6.73 14.71
CA LYS A 37 -14.94 6.31 13.45
C LYS A 37 -14.11 5.24 12.73
N SER A 38 -12.80 5.46 12.59
CA SER A 38 -11.94 4.56 11.83
C SER A 38 -11.82 3.16 12.47
N GLN A 39 -11.91 3.05 13.79
CA GLN A 39 -11.85 1.75 14.48
C GLN A 39 -13.01 0.79 14.11
N SER A 40 -14.15 1.32 13.66
CA SER A 40 -15.30 0.52 13.24
C SER A 40 -15.20 0.03 11.78
N LEU A 41 -14.25 0.54 11.00
CA LEU A 41 -14.05 0.11 9.62
C LEU A 41 -13.64 -1.37 9.56
N PRO A 42 -14.02 -2.10 8.50
CA PRO A 42 -13.41 -3.38 8.20
C PRO A 42 -11.92 -3.18 7.88
N GLY A 43 -11.14 -4.24 7.91
CA GLY A 43 -9.71 -4.17 7.58
C GLY A 43 -9.19 -5.50 7.10
N ILE A 44 -8.37 -5.48 6.03
CA ILE A 44 -7.70 -6.69 5.52
C ILE A 44 -6.99 -7.42 6.66
N SER A 45 -6.19 -6.70 7.44
CA SER A 45 -5.46 -7.29 8.57
C SER A 45 -6.36 -7.82 9.68
N LYS A 46 -7.51 -7.18 9.97
CA LYS A 46 -8.53 -7.74 10.88
C LYS A 46 -9.06 -9.09 10.38
N SER A 47 -9.41 -9.16 9.10
CA SER A 47 -9.93 -10.38 8.47
C SER A 47 -8.89 -11.49 8.44
N LEU A 48 -7.66 -11.17 8.07
CA LEU A 48 -6.54 -12.11 8.08
C LEU A 48 -6.22 -12.60 9.49
N ARG A 49 -6.23 -11.72 10.49
CA ARG A 49 -6.01 -12.11 11.88
C ARG A 49 -7.10 -13.04 12.41
N LYS A 50 -8.38 -12.80 12.08
CA LYS A 50 -9.47 -13.73 12.38
C LYS A 50 -9.26 -15.10 11.73
N ALA A 51 -8.61 -15.14 10.55
CA ALA A 51 -8.22 -16.36 9.84
C ALA A 51 -6.90 -16.97 10.36
N GLY A 52 -6.32 -16.46 11.45
CA GLY A 52 -5.15 -17.02 12.10
C GLY A 52 -3.80 -16.47 11.65
N TYR A 53 -3.78 -15.44 10.81
CA TYR A 53 -2.54 -14.80 10.36
C TYR A 53 -1.90 -13.99 11.48
N ASP A 54 -0.57 -14.09 11.59
CA ASP A 54 0.24 -13.12 12.33
C ASP A 54 0.40 -11.84 11.50
N THR A 55 0.19 -10.66 12.11
CA THR A 55 0.13 -9.39 11.37
C THR A 55 1.14 -8.38 11.90
N GLN A 56 1.86 -7.72 10.99
CA GLN A 56 2.90 -6.74 11.34
C GLN A 56 2.94 -5.60 10.32
N PHE A 57 3.26 -4.39 10.81
CA PHE A 57 3.49 -3.21 9.98
C PHE A 57 4.90 -2.65 10.20
N LEU A 58 5.55 -2.22 9.12
CA LEU A 58 6.84 -1.53 9.14
C LEU A 58 6.75 -0.22 8.36
N TYR A 59 7.34 0.83 8.94
CA TYR A 59 7.47 2.15 8.33
C TYR A 59 8.74 2.84 8.81
N GLY A 60 9.56 3.34 7.90
CA GLY A 60 10.80 4.05 8.26
C GLY A 60 10.61 5.41 8.91
N GLY A 61 9.39 5.95 8.94
CA GLY A 61 9.05 7.25 9.50
C GLY A 61 8.28 7.18 10.81
N ASP A 62 7.76 8.34 11.24
CA ASP A 62 6.94 8.46 12.45
C ASP A 62 5.56 7.86 12.25
N ALA A 63 5.30 6.72 12.87
CA ALA A 63 4.01 6.04 12.79
C ALA A 63 2.88 6.79 13.53
N ASP A 64 3.17 7.78 14.35
CA ASP A 64 2.15 8.60 15.01
C ASP A 64 1.66 9.75 14.13
N PHE A 65 2.37 10.02 13.03
CA PHE A 65 1.93 11.00 12.03
C PHE A 65 0.53 10.62 11.49
N THR A 66 -0.38 11.60 11.46
CA THR A 66 -1.79 11.45 11.01
C THR A 66 -2.59 10.33 11.70
N ASN A 67 -2.20 9.91 12.91
CA ASN A 67 -2.81 8.81 13.67
C ASN A 67 -2.65 7.41 13.04
N MET A 68 -1.64 7.19 12.19
CA MET A 68 -1.40 5.90 11.55
C MET A 68 -1.27 4.76 12.55
N ARG A 69 -0.49 4.93 13.63
CA ARG A 69 -0.33 3.91 14.68
C ARG A 69 -1.68 3.49 15.26
N SER A 70 -2.50 4.44 15.66
CA SER A 70 -3.83 4.19 16.22
C SER A 70 -4.72 3.43 15.23
N TYR A 71 -4.67 3.81 13.95
CA TYR A 71 -5.41 3.15 12.89
C TYR A 71 -4.93 1.71 12.70
N PHE A 72 -3.62 1.47 12.56
CA PHE A 72 -3.07 0.12 12.36
C PHE A 72 -3.35 -0.82 13.53
N ILE A 73 -3.23 -0.34 14.77
CA ILE A 73 -3.62 -1.12 15.95
C ILE A 73 -5.11 -1.47 15.88
N SER A 74 -5.97 -0.52 15.55
CA SER A 74 -7.40 -0.77 15.38
C SER A 74 -7.74 -1.73 14.24
N MET A 75 -6.86 -1.81 13.23
CA MET A 75 -6.93 -2.78 12.13
C MET A 75 -6.33 -4.15 12.49
N GLY A 76 -5.87 -4.36 13.71
CA GLY A 76 -5.34 -5.63 14.17
C GLY A 76 -3.86 -5.87 13.89
N MET A 77 -3.09 -4.83 13.59
CA MET A 77 -1.63 -4.91 13.47
C MET A 77 -0.98 -4.60 14.83
N ASP A 78 -0.72 -5.60 15.62
CA ASP A 78 -0.22 -5.43 16.99
C ASP A 78 1.27 -5.10 17.05
N ASN A 79 2.04 -5.50 16.03
CA ASN A 79 3.47 -5.27 15.97
C ASN A 79 3.77 -4.20 14.91
N ILE A 80 4.13 -3.00 15.36
CA ILE A 80 4.45 -1.85 14.51
C ILE A 80 5.90 -1.49 14.72
N VAL A 81 6.72 -1.69 13.68
CA VAL A 81 8.11 -1.22 13.63
C VAL A 81 8.15 0.13 12.91
N CYS A 82 8.75 1.12 13.53
CA CYS A 82 8.80 2.48 12.98
C CYS A 82 10.16 3.14 13.23
N ASP A 83 10.30 4.41 12.91
CA ASP A 83 11.54 5.18 13.06
C ASP A 83 12.22 5.04 14.43
N ARG A 84 11.44 4.88 15.51
CA ARG A 84 11.94 4.73 16.88
C ARG A 84 12.70 3.42 17.13
N ASP A 85 12.48 2.43 16.29
CA ASP A 85 13.12 1.12 16.37
C ASP A 85 14.44 1.05 15.61
N PHE A 86 14.89 2.18 15.04
CA PHE A 86 16.14 2.33 14.33
C PHE A 86 17.07 3.31 15.06
N PRO A 87 18.40 3.08 15.03
CA PRO A 87 19.37 4.04 15.53
C PRO A 87 19.25 5.41 14.84
N LEU A 88 19.40 6.50 15.58
CA LEU A 88 19.35 7.86 15.01
C LEU A 88 20.34 8.06 13.86
N SER A 89 21.50 7.40 13.91
CA SER A 89 22.52 7.44 12.85
C SER A 89 22.05 6.87 11.52
N GLN A 90 20.96 6.11 11.47
CA GLN A 90 20.39 5.55 10.26
C GLN A 90 19.31 6.46 9.63
N ARG A 91 18.93 7.54 10.29
CA ARG A 91 17.95 8.49 9.72
C ARG A 91 18.66 9.41 8.72
N LEU A 92 18.27 9.30 7.45
CA LEU A 92 18.83 10.11 6.37
C LEU A 92 18.18 11.49 6.29
N SER A 93 16.91 11.59 6.62
CA SER A 93 16.12 12.83 6.53
C SER A 93 15.31 13.07 7.80
N LYS A 94 14.70 14.25 7.90
CA LYS A 94 13.73 14.57 8.96
C LYS A 94 12.51 13.63 8.99
N TRP A 95 12.24 12.90 7.91
CA TRP A 95 11.12 11.98 7.80
C TRP A 95 11.44 10.61 8.36
N GLY A 96 12.72 10.20 8.38
CA GLY A 96 13.12 8.92 8.97
C GLY A 96 14.24 8.21 8.24
N VAL A 97 14.10 6.89 8.18
CA VAL A 97 15.09 5.92 7.72
C VAL A 97 14.89 5.61 6.24
N PRO A 98 15.95 5.55 5.42
CA PRO A 98 15.85 5.29 3.98
C PRO A 98 15.43 3.84 3.67
N ASP A 99 14.95 3.64 2.44
CA ASP A 99 14.34 2.37 2.04
C ASP A 99 15.32 1.19 2.01
N ASP A 100 16.60 1.37 1.68
CA ASP A 100 17.60 0.29 1.74
C ASP A 100 17.71 -0.30 3.15
N VAL A 101 17.77 0.54 4.17
CA VAL A 101 17.85 0.12 5.58
C VAL A 101 16.55 -0.52 6.04
N THR A 102 15.41 0.05 5.66
CA THR A 102 14.10 -0.48 6.07
C THR A 102 13.74 -1.77 5.34
N PHE A 103 14.15 -1.97 4.08
CA PHE A 103 14.01 -3.25 3.38
C PHE A 103 14.88 -4.37 4.00
N GLU A 104 16.10 -4.06 4.47
CA GLU A 104 16.92 -5.04 5.21
C GLU A 104 16.23 -5.45 6.51
N LYS A 105 15.65 -4.50 7.25
CA LYS A 105 14.87 -4.80 8.44
C LYS A 105 13.64 -5.66 8.10
N PHE A 106 12.91 -5.31 7.04
CA PHE A 106 11.73 -6.04 6.59
C PHE A 106 12.07 -7.47 6.19
N TYR A 107 13.18 -7.66 5.46
CA TYR A 107 13.71 -8.99 5.14
C TYR A 107 14.02 -9.80 6.39
N SER A 108 14.71 -9.20 7.38
CA SER A 108 15.02 -9.88 8.64
C SER A 108 13.76 -10.31 9.38
N LEU A 109 12.73 -9.45 9.45
CA LEU A 109 11.45 -9.77 10.06
C LEU A 109 10.72 -10.94 9.37
N ILE A 110 10.87 -11.11 8.07
CA ILE A 110 10.32 -12.25 7.33
C ILE A 110 11.14 -13.50 7.59
N LYS A 111 12.46 -13.39 7.51
CA LYS A 111 13.39 -14.51 7.74
C LYS A 111 13.26 -15.11 9.15
N GLU A 112 13.02 -14.26 10.15
CA GLU A 112 12.88 -14.63 11.56
C GLU A 112 11.44 -15.03 11.94
N GLN A 113 10.49 -14.96 10.99
CA GLN A 113 9.08 -15.30 11.23
C GLN A 113 8.93 -16.78 11.53
N SER A 114 8.44 -17.10 12.72
CA SER A 114 8.25 -18.48 13.19
C SER A 114 6.81 -18.97 13.14
N ARG A 115 5.84 -18.06 12.93
CA ARG A 115 4.41 -18.38 12.88
C ARG A 115 3.86 -18.18 11.49
N GLU A 116 3.14 -19.16 10.99
CA GLU A 116 2.43 -19.13 9.71
C GLU A 116 0.95 -19.46 9.93
N PRO A 117 0.05 -18.91 9.10
CA PRO A 117 0.31 -17.90 8.07
C PRO A 117 0.61 -16.51 8.65
N PHE A 118 1.24 -15.65 7.86
CA PHE A 118 1.52 -14.26 8.27
C PHE A 118 1.20 -13.24 7.17
N MET A 119 0.94 -12.02 7.60
CA MET A 119 0.80 -10.84 6.74
C MET A 119 1.72 -9.74 7.27
N LYS A 120 2.62 -9.27 6.44
CA LYS A 120 3.48 -8.13 6.76
C LYS A 120 3.24 -7.01 5.77
N MET A 121 3.04 -5.81 6.27
CA MET A 121 2.87 -4.60 5.47
C MET A 121 4.08 -3.69 5.67
N PHE A 122 4.58 -3.13 4.58
CA PHE A 122 5.65 -2.17 4.59
C PHE A 122 5.26 -0.94 3.78
N LEU A 123 5.39 0.24 4.37
CA LEU A 123 5.25 1.53 3.71
C LEU A 123 6.65 2.11 3.46
N THR A 124 7.02 2.28 2.19
CA THR A 124 8.28 2.91 1.79
C THR A 124 8.25 4.42 2.07
N LEU A 125 9.42 5.05 2.18
CA LEU A 125 9.53 6.45 2.55
C LEU A 125 10.38 7.29 1.59
N SER A 126 11.35 6.68 0.90
CA SER A 126 12.40 7.44 0.20
C SER A 126 11.91 8.24 -1.01
N SER A 127 10.78 7.86 -1.60
CA SER A 127 10.12 8.65 -2.66
C SER A 127 9.22 9.78 -2.13
N HIS A 128 9.34 10.15 -0.85
CA HIS A 128 8.70 11.32 -0.26
C HIS A 128 9.59 12.57 -0.37
N GLU A 129 8.98 13.76 -0.48
CA GLU A 129 9.71 15.04 -0.46
C GLU A 129 10.57 15.18 0.81
N PRO A 130 11.82 15.63 0.73
CA PRO A 130 12.50 16.34 -0.38
C PRO A 130 13.20 15.43 -1.41
N PHE A 131 12.94 14.12 -1.46
CA PHE A 131 13.51 13.13 -2.38
C PHE A 131 15.03 12.92 -2.21
N ASP A 132 15.51 13.10 -0.99
CA ASP A 132 16.92 12.90 -0.67
C ASP A 132 17.18 11.40 -0.46
N VAL A 133 17.95 10.81 -1.38
CA VAL A 133 18.30 9.38 -1.37
C VAL A 133 19.80 9.21 -1.59
N PRO A 134 20.41 8.11 -1.08
CA PRO A 134 21.84 7.84 -1.23
C PRO A 134 22.18 7.28 -2.63
N MET A 135 21.53 7.80 -3.66
CA MET A 135 21.72 7.43 -5.06
C MET A 135 21.63 8.68 -5.93
N ASN A 136 22.40 8.74 -7.00
CA ASN A 136 22.40 9.84 -7.97
C ASN A 136 22.57 9.26 -9.38
N ARG A 137 21.48 8.68 -9.92
CA ARG A 137 21.44 8.13 -11.29
C ARG A 137 20.70 9.03 -12.26
N LEU A 138 19.73 9.81 -11.79
CA LEU A 138 18.89 10.68 -12.59
C LEU A 138 18.96 12.12 -12.09
N GLU A 139 18.91 13.10 -12.98
CA GLU A 139 18.95 14.53 -12.63
C GLU A 139 17.67 14.97 -11.88
N ASP A 140 16.51 14.48 -12.31
CA ASP A 140 15.26 14.76 -11.62
C ASP A 140 15.23 14.01 -10.28
N LYS A 141 15.17 14.75 -9.17
CA LYS A 141 15.21 14.19 -7.81
C LYS A 141 14.06 13.23 -7.52
N TYR A 142 12.87 13.53 -8.05
CA TYR A 142 11.69 12.68 -7.84
C TYR A 142 11.87 11.34 -8.57
N LEU A 143 12.21 11.37 -9.85
CA LEU A 143 12.47 10.15 -10.62
C LEU A 143 13.66 9.36 -10.05
N ASN A 144 14.69 10.05 -9.57
CA ASN A 144 15.84 9.43 -8.95
C ASN A 144 15.46 8.72 -7.64
N SER A 145 14.56 9.29 -6.84
CA SER A 145 14.06 8.66 -5.62
C SER A 145 13.19 7.43 -5.90
N ILE A 146 12.38 7.46 -6.97
CA ILE A 146 11.63 6.28 -7.42
C ILE A 146 12.58 5.18 -7.88
N ALA A 147 13.58 5.51 -8.71
CA ALA A 147 14.57 4.54 -9.17
C ALA A 147 15.37 3.91 -8.01
N TYR A 148 15.62 4.68 -6.95
CA TYR A 148 16.24 4.17 -5.74
C TYR A 148 15.33 3.17 -5.00
N THR A 149 14.07 3.53 -4.74
CA THR A 149 13.10 2.62 -4.10
C THR A 149 12.91 1.36 -4.94
N ASP A 150 12.80 1.47 -6.27
CA ASP A 150 12.70 0.33 -7.18
C ASP A 150 13.93 -0.61 -7.08
N SER A 151 15.12 -0.05 -6.98
CA SER A 151 16.36 -0.82 -6.74
C SER A 151 16.30 -1.59 -5.42
N CYS A 152 15.82 -0.94 -4.34
CA CYS A 152 15.65 -1.60 -3.04
C CYS A 152 14.61 -2.75 -3.10
N VAL A 153 13.49 -2.53 -3.82
CA VAL A 153 12.49 -3.57 -4.10
C VAL A 153 13.10 -4.75 -4.83
N GLY A 154 13.89 -4.49 -5.89
CA GLY A 154 14.56 -5.55 -6.65
C GLY A 154 15.46 -6.40 -5.77
N ASP A 155 16.35 -5.79 -5.00
CA ASP A 155 17.26 -6.47 -4.09
C ASP A 155 16.50 -7.27 -3.03
N PHE A 156 15.46 -6.72 -2.46
CA PHE A 156 14.60 -7.41 -1.50
C PHE A 156 13.94 -8.66 -2.10
N VAL A 157 13.36 -8.56 -3.30
CA VAL A 157 12.72 -9.70 -3.98
C VAL A 157 13.73 -10.79 -4.26
N GLU A 158 14.94 -10.46 -4.75
CA GLU A 158 16.01 -11.45 -5.00
C GLU A 158 16.48 -12.15 -3.71
N LYS A 159 16.50 -11.46 -2.58
CA LYS A 159 16.78 -12.06 -1.28
C LYS A 159 15.63 -12.98 -0.82
N LEU A 160 14.38 -12.51 -0.98
CA LEU A 160 13.18 -13.26 -0.55
C LEU A 160 13.01 -14.57 -1.33
N LYS A 161 13.36 -14.60 -2.62
CA LYS A 161 13.35 -15.82 -3.45
C LYS A 161 14.20 -16.98 -2.87
N ARG A 162 15.16 -16.68 -2.00
CA ARG A 162 16.03 -17.66 -1.38
C ARG A 162 15.49 -18.23 -0.07
N LEU A 163 14.37 -17.68 0.43
CA LEU A 163 13.75 -18.16 1.66
C LEU A 163 12.71 -19.25 1.37
N PRO A 164 12.56 -20.25 2.27
CA PRO A 164 11.57 -21.32 2.11
C PRO A 164 10.13 -20.83 1.94
N VAL A 165 9.78 -19.69 2.52
CA VAL A 165 8.44 -19.09 2.44
C VAL A 165 8.08 -18.60 1.04
N TRP A 166 9.06 -18.43 0.14
CA TRP A 166 8.86 -17.85 -1.19
C TRP A 166 7.74 -18.53 -1.99
N ASP A 167 7.74 -19.84 -2.04
CA ASP A 167 6.81 -20.61 -2.90
C ASP A 167 5.34 -20.42 -2.53
N ASN A 168 5.07 -20.04 -1.27
CA ASN A 168 3.73 -19.75 -0.74
C ASN A 168 3.53 -18.28 -0.38
N THR A 169 4.37 -17.38 -0.91
CA THR A 169 4.28 -15.94 -0.66
C THR A 169 3.60 -15.23 -1.81
N LEU A 170 2.58 -14.42 -1.51
CA LEU A 170 2.04 -13.39 -2.38
C LEU A 170 2.58 -12.04 -1.94
N ILE A 171 3.17 -11.29 -2.87
CA ILE A 171 3.59 -9.90 -2.67
C ILE A 171 2.65 -9.01 -3.47
N VAL A 172 2.06 -8.02 -2.81
CA VAL A 172 1.25 -6.98 -3.46
C VAL A 172 2.02 -5.67 -3.41
N PHE A 173 2.48 -5.21 -4.56
CA PHE A 173 3.06 -3.87 -4.74
C PHE A 173 1.94 -2.92 -5.17
N VAL A 174 1.72 -1.89 -4.39
CA VAL A 174 0.71 -0.86 -4.67
C VAL A 174 1.17 0.49 -4.13
N ALA A 175 1.01 1.56 -4.90
CA ALA A 175 1.28 2.90 -4.40
C ALA A 175 0.18 3.36 -3.43
N ASP A 176 0.55 4.12 -2.40
CA ASP A 176 -0.40 4.73 -1.47
C ASP A 176 -1.17 5.88 -2.11
N HIS A 177 -0.53 6.63 -2.99
CA HIS A 177 -1.14 7.64 -3.88
C HIS A 177 -0.18 7.98 -5.03
N ALA A 178 -0.70 8.67 -6.04
CA ALA A 178 0.13 9.25 -7.09
C ALA A 178 0.57 10.68 -6.75
N LYS A 179 1.71 11.09 -7.32
CA LYS A 179 2.20 12.46 -7.28
C LYS A 179 1.73 13.23 -8.53
N ARG A 180 1.55 14.54 -8.40
CA ARG A 180 1.38 15.43 -9.55
C ARG A 180 2.67 15.53 -10.34
N TYR A 181 2.79 14.69 -11.37
CA TYR A 181 3.96 14.64 -12.25
C TYR A 181 3.54 14.15 -13.64
N PRO A 182 3.97 14.85 -14.72
CA PRO A 182 4.59 16.17 -14.71
C PRO A 182 3.71 17.26 -14.08
N GLN A 183 4.28 18.42 -13.75
CA GLN A 183 3.59 19.46 -12.94
C GLN A 183 2.35 20.08 -13.58
N ASN A 184 2.19 19.95 -14.91
CA ASN A 184 1.02 20.44 -15.64
C ASN A 184 -0.23 19.56 -15.53
N VAL A 185 -0.14 18.39 -14.89
CA VAL A 185 -1.30 17.52 -14.62
C VAL A 185 -2.14 18.14 -13.51
N GLU A 186 -3.43 18.33 -13.74
CA GLU A 186 -4.33 18.95 -12.75
C GLU A 186 -4.83 17.93 -11.70
N ASN A 187 -5.38 18.43 -10.59
CA ASN A 187 -5.82 17.59 -9.49
C ASN A 187 -6.99 16.68 -9.86
N HIS A 188 -7.85 17.12 -10.78
CA HIS A 188 -9.02 16.38 -11.23
C HIS A 188 -8.73 15.43 -12.40
N ASP A 189 -7.54 15.50 -13.01
CA ASP A 189 -7.20 14.64 -14.13
C ASP A 189 -7.07 13.19 -13.67
N ILE A 190 -7.74 12.28 -14.35
CA ILE A 190 -7.68 10.84 -14.01
C ILE A 190 -6.27 10.30 -14.08
N VAL A 191 -5.45 10.78 -15.02
CA VAL A 191 -4.05 10.35 -15.18
C VAL A 191 -3.21 10.59 -13.94
N ARG A 192 -3.55 11.62 -13.13
CA ARG A 192 -2.91 11.88 -11.84
C ARG A 192 -3.10 10.75 -10.84
N HIS A 193 -4.21 10.04 -10.94
CA HIS A 193 -4.59 8.99 -10.01
C HIS A 193 -4.18 7.60 -10.49
N HIS A 194 -3.71 7.48 -11.73
CA HIS A 194 -3.25 6.21 -12.28
C HIS A 194 -1.96 5.75 -11.57
N ILE A 195 -2.00 4.60 -10.94
CA ILE A 195 -0.90 4.00 -10.16
C ILE A 195 -0.68 2.55 -10.56
N PRO A 196 0.56 2.05 -10.46
CA PRO A 196 0.79 0.63 -10.68
C PRO A 196 0.27 -0.22 -9.52
N MET A 197 -0.27 -1.41 -9.83
CA MET A 197 -0.41 -2.50 -8.89
C MET A 197 0.12 -3.78 -9.50
N VAL A 198 1.00 -4.47 -8.77
CA VAL A 198 1.62 -5.72 -9.22
C VAL A 198 1.48 -6.77 -8.13
N TRP A 199 0.96 -7.93 -8.50
CA TRP A 199 0.99 -9.12 -7.67
C TRP A 199 2.12 -10.04 -8.14
N ALA A 200 3.02 -10.39 -7.22
CA ALA A 200 4.20 -11.21 -7.48
C ALA A 200 4.41 -12.24 -6.36
N GLY A 201 5.48 -13.00 -6.46
CA GLY A 201 5.82 -14.04 -5.47
C GLY A 201 5.56 -15.45 -5.98
N GLY A 202 6.05 -16.46 -5.29
CA GLY A 202 5.92 -17.87 -5.69
C GLY A 202 4.48 -18.40 -5.69
N ALA A 203 3.58 -17.73 -4.97
CA ALA A 203 2.15 -18.05 -5.01
C ALA A 203 1.48 -17.69 -6.36
N VAL A 204 2.06 -16.78 -7.15
CA VAL A 204 1.55 -16.39 -8.46
C VAL A 204 2.00 -17.42 -9.51
N LYS A 205 1.10 -18.32 -9.89
CA LYS A 205 1.45 -19.48 -10.73
C LYS A 205 1.60 -19.18 -12.22
N ARG A 206 1.06 -18.08 -12.71
CA ARG A 206 1.17 -17.65 -14.11
C ARG A 206 1.09 -16.14 -14.24
N PRO A 207 1.80 -15.54 -15.21
CA PRO A 207 1.61 -14.13 -15.54
C PRO A 207 0.17 -13.88 -16.00
N LEU A 208 -0.40 -12.77 -15.53
CA LEU A 208 -1.72 -12.30 -15.94
C LEU A 208 -1.68 -10.77 -16.03
N VAL A 209 -2.31 -10.22 -17.07
CA VAL A 209 -2.61 -8.79 -17.18
C VAL A 209 -4.09 -8.61 -16.95
N VAL A 210 -4.42 -7.69 -16.05
CA VAL A 210 -5.79 -7.30 -15.69
C VAL A 210 -5.97 -5.87 -16.12
N ASP A 211 -6.92 -5.60 -17.00
CA ASP A 211 -7.19 -4.29 -17.59
C ASP A 211 -8.55 -3.69 -17.21
N GLU A 212 -9.29 -4.33 -16.29
CA GLU A 212 -10.49 -3.76 -15.69
C GLU A 212 -10.17 -2.51 -14.88
N TYR A 213 -11.13 -1.58 -14.87
CA TYR A 213 -11.06 -0.34 -14.08
C TYR A 213 -11.26 -0.63 -12.59
N LEU A 214 -10.19 -0.48 -11.83
CA LEU A 214 -10.15 -0.76 -10.39
C LEU A 214 -9.49 0.39 -9.63
N SER A 215 -9.82 0.54 -8.38
CA SER A 215 -9.18 1.49 -7.48
C SER A 215 -8.67 0.83 -6.20
N GLN A 216 -7.89 1.54 -5.44
CA GLN A 216 -7.29 1.05 -4.18
C GLN A 216 -8.31 0.38 -3.26
N MET A 217 -9.53 0.92 -3.17
CA MET A 217 -10.56 0.34 -2.32
C MET A 217 -11.00 -1.06 -2.75
N ASP A 218 -10.77 -1.46 -4.01
CA ASP A 218 -11.15 -2.77 -4.55
C ASP A 218 -10.14 -3.87 -4.20
N LEU A 219 -8.95 -3.48 -3.70
CA LEU A 219 -7.93 -4.43 -3.28
C LEU A 219 -8.43 -5.34 -2.15
N ALA A 220 -9.16 -4.80 -1.18
CA ALA A 220 -9.57 -5.55 0.00
C ALA A 220 -10.46 -6.76 -0.37
N ALA A 221 -11.56 -6.54 -1.07
CA ALA A 221 -12.46 -7.62 -1.50
C ALA A 221 -11.77 -8.60 -2.45
N THR A 222 -10.98 -8.09 -3.40
CA THR A 222 -10.26 -8.93 -4.36
C THR A 222 -9.25 -9.84 -3.68
N LEU A 223 -8.43 -9.30 -2.76
CA LEU A 223 -7.43 -10.08 -2.05
C LEU A 223 -8.06 -11.12 -1.13
N LEU A 224 -9.05 -10.73 -0.33
CA LEU A 224 -9.72 -11.65 0.60
C LEU A 224 -10.46 -12.76 -0.14
N ALA A 225 -11.09 -12.46 -1.28
CA ALA A 225 -11.72 -13.47 -2.13
C ALA A 225 -10.70 -14.52 -2.64
N GLN A 226 -9.51 -14.09 -3.09
CA GLN A 226 -8.45 -15.00 -3.52
C GLN A 226 -7.93 -15.89 -2.39
N LEU A 227 -8.02 -15.43 -1.14
CA LEU A 227 -7.66 -16.19 0.06
C LEU A 227 -8.82 -16.98 0.66
N HIS A 228 -9.98 -16.98 0.02
CA HIS A 228 -11.22 -17.63 0.50
C HIS A 228 -11.65 -17.14 1.89
N ILE A 229 -11.43 -15.85 2.20
CA ILE A 229 -11.80 -15.19 3.44
C ILE A 229 -13.02 -14.30 3.16
N PRO A 230 -14.07 -14.31 4.03
CA PRO A 230 -15.24 -13.44 3.87
C PRO A 230 -14.87 -11.96 3.83
N TYR A 231 -15.54 -11.21 2.95
CA TYR A 231 -15.32 -9.77 2.74
C TYR A 231 -16.62 -8.95 2.71
N ASP A 232 -17.72 -9.50 3.18
CA ASP A 232 -19.06 -8.87 3.14
C ASP A 232 -19.11 -7.54 3.90
N ASP A 233 -18.26 -7.36 4.92
CA ASP A 233 -18.14 -6.12 5.68
C ASP A 233 -17.54 -4.95 4.87
N PHE A 234 -16.92 -5.22 3.72
CA PHE A 234 -16.27 -4.21 2.89
C PHE A 234 -17.24 -3.62 1.87
N THR A 235 -18.22 -2.87 2.34
CA THR A 235 -19.37 -2.37 1.57
C THR A 235 -19.02 -1.65 0.27
N PHE A 236 -17.88 -0.95 0.21
CA PHE A 236 -17.47 -0.17 -0.96
C PHE A 236 -16.43 -0.89 -1.84
N SER A 237 -15.88 -1.99 -1.37
CA SER A 237 -14.86 -2.75 -2.09
C SER A 237 -15.50 -3.76 -3.02
N LYS A 238 -15.06 -3.79 -4.28
CA LYS A 238 -15.54 -4.74 -5.28
C LYS A 238 -14.51 -5.84 -5.50
N ASN A 239 -14.97 -7.07 -5.55
CA ASN A 239 -14.12 -8.20 -5.95
C ASN A 239 -14.02 -8.25 -7.48
N LEU A 240 -12.81 -8.17 -8.01
CA LEU A 240 -12.51 -8.26 -9.44
C LEU A 240 -13.13 -9.50 -10.11
N THR A 241 -13.20 -10.62 -9.40
CA THR A 241 -13.70 -11.88 -9.96
C THR A 241 -15.23 -12.01 -9.91
N ASP A 242 -15.93 -11.03 -9.33
CA ASP A 242 -17.39 -11.00 -9.29
C ASP A 242 -17.94 -10.30 -10.54
N SER A 243 -18.24 -11.07 -11.57
CA SER A 243 -18.80 -10.58 -12.84
C SER A 243 -20.19 -9.95 -12.72
N THR A 244 -20.84 -10.03 -11.55
CA THR A 244 -22.14 -9.40 -11.30
C THR A 244 -22.02 -7.93 -10.87
N LYS A 245 -20.79 -7.47 -10.57
CA LYS A 245 -20.50 -6.11 -10.16
C LYS A 245 -19.92 -5.29 -11.32
N GLU A 246 -20.40 -4.09 -11.48
CA GLU A 246 -19.77 -3.13 -12.38
C GLU A 246 -18.46 -2.62 -11.77
N HIS A 247 -17.42 -2.61 -12.61
CA HIS A 247 -16.12 -2.08 -12.22
C HIS A 247 -16.04 -0.62 -12.63
N PHE A 248 -15.60 0.21 -11.68
CA PHE A 248 -15.41 1.63 -11.87
C PHE A 248 -14.30 2.14 -10.95
N VAL A 249 -13.75 3.28 -11.29
CA VAL A 249 -12.79 4.03 -10.47
C VAL A 249 -13.53 5.15 -9.77
N PHE A 250 -13.28 5.30 -8.48
CA PHE A 250 -13.61 6.47 -7.70
C PHE A 250 -12.32 7.12 -7.18
N TYR A 251 -12.18 8.44 -7.33
CA TYR A 251 -11.05 9.17 -6.76
C TYR A 251 -11.50 10.53 -6.23
N ALA A 252 -10.83 10.99 -5.16
CA ALA A 252 -11.10 12.28 -4.53
C ALA A 252 -9.88 13.20 -4.67
N PHE A 253 -10.13 14.46 -4.93
CA PHE A 253 -9.17 15.57 -4.96
C PHE A 253 -9.63 16.71 -4.05
N PRO A 254 -8.82 17.77 -3.80
CA PRO A 254 -9.14 18.76 -2.78
C PRO A 254 -10.53 19.38 -2.87
N ASP A 255 -11.05 19.58 -4.09
CA ASP A 255 -12.28 20.32 -4.36
C ASP A 255 -13.43 19.45 -4.87
N GLY A 256 -13.23 18.12 -4.95
CA GLY A 256 -14.25 17.24 -5.50
C GLY A 256 -13.85 15.78 -5.60
N PHE A 257 -14.55 15.07 -6.45
CA PHE A 257 -14.30 13.68 -6.77
C PHE A 257 -14.53 13.40 -8.25
N GLY A 258 -13.94 12.34 -8.73
CA GLY A 258 -14.18 11.81 -10.07
C GLY A 258 -14.64 10.35 -10.01
N PHE A 259 -15.34 9.98 -11.06
CA PHE A 259 -15.83 8.63 -11.30
C PHE A 259 -15.58 8.29 -12.76
N VAL A 260 -15.02 7.11 -13.02
CA VAL A 260 -14.73 6.63 -14.39
C VAL A 260 -15.03 5.15 -14.46
N ASP A 261 -15.69 4.76 -15.52
CA ASP A 261 -15.94 3.36 -15.88
C ASP A 261 -15.48 3.08 -17.32
N LYS A 262 -15.84 1.93 -17.85
CA LYS A 262 -15.50 1.53 -19.23
C LYS A 262 -16.08 2.44 -20.31
N ASP A 263 -17.10 3.20 -19.99
CA ASP A 263 -17.80 4.08 -20.94
C ASP A 263 -17.27 5.54 -20.89
N GLY A 264 -16.37 5.87 -19.94
CA GLY A 264 -15.63 7.15 -19.80
C GLY A 264 -16.05 8.05 -18.67
#